data_b23627c78d826b6e93fa31557a94b814
#
_entry.id   b23627c78d826b6e93fa31557a94b814
#
_cell.length_a   1.000
_cell.length_b   1.000
_cell.length_c   1.000
_cell.angle_alpha   90.00
_cell.angle_beta   90.00
_cell.angle_gamma   90.00
#
_symmetry.space_group_name_H-M   'P 1'
#
loop_
_entity.id
_entity.type
_entity.pdbx_description
1 polymer ?
#
loop_
_entity_poly.entity_id
_entity_poly.type
_entity_poly.pdbx_seq_one_letter_code
_entity_poly.pdbx_strand_id
1 'polypeptide(L)'
;MAAVLNSNVASLWASKNLQGAQNNMASSVERLSSGLRINRAKDDAAGLGISNALTSQINSANQGIRNLNDGISMVQTAEGAISAAQEMGQRILTLATQGANGTIGLTERKALRNEMRQLVIAIDAIGARTKFSGNSLLSQTAAGTTAITLQVTNQSGDTISLAAGAFRNIGVGTLDDAAAGDILADNQFGDAASAGGAAIAADADTAQASTLINKINTHADADLVAASFTAIQSAATDYITALSTQRSLLGAYQNQIEFTVSNVTELSSNLSAARSNVQDTDYASETASLTKGQILQQAATAMLAQANQMPNVILSLLK
;
A
#
# COMPACT_ATOMS: atom_id res chain seq x y z
N MET A 1 -46.61 52.63 25.59
CA MET A 1 -45.88 52.95 24.34
C MET A 1 -46.59 54.08 23.67
N ALA A 2 -45.89 55.14 23.27
CA ALA A 2 -46.53 56.25 22.55
C ALA A 2 -47.07 55.75 21.21
N ALA A 3 -48.36 56.05 20.93
CA ALA A 3 -48.98 55.69 19.70
C ALA A 3 -48.57 56.69 18.61
N VAL A 4 -47.52 56.26 17.80
CA VAL A 4 -46.99 57.08 16.70
C VAL A 4 -47.62 56.59 15.42
N LEU A 5 -48.31 57.46 14.70
CA LEU A 5 -49.04 57.17 13.46
C LEU A 5 -48.10 57.00 12.24
N ASN A 6 -46.96 57.70 12.21
CA ASN A 6 -46.06 57.73 11.03
C ASN A 6 -45.07 56.61 11.01
N SER A 7 -44.81 55.91 12.11
CA SER A 7 -43.85 54.80 12.19
C SER A 7 -44.43 53.66 13.03
N ASN A 8 -44.80 52.54 12.38
CA ASN A 8 -45.27 51.34 13.07
C ASN A 8 -44.08 50.48 13.55
N VAL A 9 -43.52 50.85 14.72
CA VAL A 9 -42.39 50.15 15.33
C VAL A 9 -42.73 48.69 15.58
N ALA A 10 -43.96 48.34 15.93
CA ALA A 10 -44.39 46.96 16.17
C ALA A 10 -44.32 46.11 14.86
N SER A 11 -44.76 46.68 13.73
CA SER A 11 -44.63 46.02 12.41
C SER A 11 -43.16 45.86 11.98
N LEU A 12 -42.33 46.87 12.25
CA LEU A 12 -40.88 46.78 11.95
C LEU A 12 -40.17 45.67 12.74
N TRP A 13 -40.49 45.57 14.05
CA TRP A 13 -39.99 44.47 14.90
C TRP A 13 -40.53 43.11 14.45
N ALA A 14 -41.80 42.98 14.10
CA ALA A 14 -42.36 41.73 13.60
C ALA A 14 -41.74 41.32 12.28
N SER A 15 -41.52 42.27 11.36
CA SER A 15 -40.83 42.01 10.08
C SER A 15 -39.36 41.55 10.30
N LYS A 16 -38.63 42.20 11.20
CA LYS A 16 -37.25 41.77 11.55
C LYS A 16 -37.19 40.35 12.14
N ASN A 17 -38.16 40.04 13.03
CA ASN A 17 -38.26 38.69 13.61
C ASN A 17 -38.64 37.63 12.59
N LEU A 18 -39.55 37.99 11.64
CA LEU A 18 -39.93 37.13 10.52
C LEU A 18 -38.72 36.81 9.65
N GLN A 19 -37.91 37.81 9.31
CA GLN A 19 -36.70 37.61 8.51
C GLN A 19 -35.66 36.77 9.23
N GLY A 20 -35.47 36.95 10.55
CA GLY A 20 -34.65 36.12 11.37
C GLY A 20 -35.09 34.65 11.40
N ALA A 21 -36.40 34.40 11.56
CA ALA A 21 -36.98 33.07 11.54
C ALA A 21 -36.80 32.37 10.19
N GLN A 22 -36.99 33.11 9.08
CA GLN A 22 -36.77 32.58 7.72
C GLN A 22 -35.30 32.22 7.47
N ASN A 23 -34.35 33.04 7.89
CA ASN A 23 -32.91 32.77 7.76
C ASN A 23 -32.52 31.55 8.56
N ASN A 24 -32.98 31.40 9.79
CA ASN A 24 -32.71 30.25 10.63
C ASN A 24 -33.31 28.97 10.02
N MET A 25 -34.55 29.04 9.54
CA MET A 25 -35.19 27.91 8.87
C MET A 25 -34.43 27.50 7.60
N ALA A 26 -33.99 28.44 6.76
CA ALA A 26 -33.20 28.15 5.58
C ALA A 26 -31.88 27.48 5.93
N SER A 27 -31.20 27.93 7.00
CA SER A 27 -29.97 27.29 7.49
C SER A 27 -30.22 25.85 8.01
N SER A 28 -31.33 25.64 8.76
CA SER A 28 -31.66 24.29 9.24
C SER A 28 -32.02 23.34 8.09
N VAL A 29 -32.72 23.81 7.07
CA VAL A 29 -33.01 23.03 5.86
C VAL A 29 -31.73 22.69 5.11
N GLU A 30 -30.80 23.65 4.97
CA GLU A 30 -29.49 23.42 4.31
C GLU A 30 -28.69 22.32 5.05
N ARG A 31 -28.62 22.38 6.39
CA ARG A 31 -27.92 21.39 7.23
C ARG A 31 -28.60 20.02 7.21
N LEU A 32 -29.91 19.96 7.28
CA LEU A 32 -30.68 18.72 7.17
C LEU A 32 -30.54 18.06 5.80
N SER A 33 -30.49 18.87 4.74
CA SER A 33 -30.36 18.38 3.37
C SER A 33 -28.93 17.88 3.08
N SER A 34 -27.90 18.54 3.60
CA SER A 34 -26.49 18.15 3.42
C SER A 34 -26.02 17.09 4.40
N GLY A 35 -26.69 16.96 5.56
CA GLY A 35 -26.24 16.17 6.69
C GLY A 35 -25.05 16.81 7.44
N LEU A 36 -24.63 18.01 7.04
CA LEU A 36 -23.44 18.66 7.56
C LEU A 36 -23.81 19.93 8.35
N ARG A 37 -23.23 20.07 9.54
CA ARG A 37 -23.32 21.25 10.38
C ARG A 37 -22.53 22.42 9.80
N ILE A 38 -21.36 22.12 9.21
CA ILE A 38 -20.47 23.07 8.57
C ILE A 38 -20.50 22.80 7.06
N ASN A 39 -21.23 23.63 6.32
CA ASN A 39 -21.36 23.49 4.87
C ASN A 39 -20.54 24.53 4.11
N ARG A 40 -20.35 25.71 4.72
CA ARG A 40 -19.64 26.84 4.13
C ARG A 40 -18.65 27.44 5.11
N ALA A 41 -17.61 28.09 4.57
CA ALA A 41 -16.60 28.77 5.39
C ALA A 41 -17.16 29.82 6.35
N LYS A 42 -18.33 30.43 6.02
CA LYS A 42 -19.02 31.40 6.88
C LYS A 42 -19.60 30.76 8.15
N ASP A 43 -19.91 29.46 8.13
CA ASP A 43 -20.54 28.74 9.24
C ASP A 43 -19.52 28.47 10.35
N ASP A 44 -18.33 28.01 9.98
CA ASP A 44 -17.17 27.83 10.85
C ASP A 44 -15.91 27.66 10.00
N ALA A 45 -15.10 28.72 9.89
CA ALA A 45 -13.87 28.70 9.09
C ALA A 45 -12.78 27.79 9.70
N ALA A 46 -12.71 27.73 11.04
CA ALA A 46 -11.73 26.88 11.73
C ALA A 46 -12.12 25.40 11.63
N GLY A 47 -13.39 25.08 11.89
CA GLY A 47 -13.93 23.72 11.75
C GLY A 47 -13.82 23.18 10.33
N LEU A 48 -14.07 24.02 9.32
CA LEU A 48 -13.88 23.63 7.91
C LEU A 48 -12.41 23.35 7.59
N GLY A 49 -11.49 24.15 8.11
CA GLY A 49 -10.05 23.92 7.93
C GLY A 49 -9.62 22.57 8.52
N ILE A 50 -10.08 22.25 9.74
CA ILE A 50 -9.81 20.97 10.41
C ILE A 50 -10.44 19.81 9.60
N SER A 51 -11.69 19.93 9.17
CA SER A 51 -12.39 18.91 8.40
C SER A 51 -11.69 18.62 7.07
N ASN A 52 -11.20 19.65 6.36
CA ASN A 52 -10.43 19.48 5.14
C ASN A 52 -9.08 18.78 5.38
N ALA A 53 -8.37 19.11 6.47
CA ALA A 53 -7.14 18.46 6.86
C ALA A 53 -7.39 16.97 7.17
N LEU A 54 -8.43 16.65 7.95
CA LEU A 54 -8.83 15.29 8.26
C LEU A 54 -9.22 14.51 6.99
N THR A 55 -9.95 15.14 6.07
CA THR A 55 -10.34 14.54 4.79
C THR A 55 -9.09 14.19 3.94
N SER A 56 -8.11 15.09 3.90
CA SER A 56 -6.84 14.83 3.23
C SER A 56 -6.09 13.64 3.84
N GLN A 57 -6.05 13.55 5.17
CA GLN A 57 -5.43 12.43 5.88
C GLN A 57 -6.17 11.10 5.63
N ILE A 58 -7.50 11.10 5.65
CA ILE A 58 -8.33 9.92 5.36
C ILE A 58 -8.07 9.43 3.92
N ASN A 59 -8.08 10.35 2.95
CA ASN A 59 -7.82 9.99 1.56
C ASN A 59 -6.41 9.42 1.37
N SER A 60 -5.42 9.99 2.05
CA SER A 60 -4.06 9.50 2.06
C SER A 60 -3.94 8.12 2.70
N ALA A 61 -4.55 7.89 3.87
CA ALA A 61 -4.59 6.59 4.53
C ALA A 61 -5.23 5.53 3.65
N ASN A 62 -6.35 5.85 2.99
CA ASN A 62 -7.02 4.94 2.06
C ASN A 62 -6.15 4.62 0.83
N GLN A 63 -5.36 5.58 0.34
CA GLN A 63 -4.39 5.31 -0.73
C GLN A 63 -3.23 4.45 -0.21
N GLY A 64 -2.75 4.71 1.00
CA GLY A 64 -1.74 3.89 1.67
C GLY A 64 -2.17 2.43 1.81
N ILE A 65 -3.41 2.17 2.21
CA ILE A 65 -3.96 0.81 2.27
C ILE A 65 -3.89 0.12 0.90
N ARG A 66 -4.22 0.83 -0.20
CA ARG A 66 -4.08 0.25 -1.56
C ARG A 66 -2.63 -0.05 -1.90
N ASN A 67 -1.71 0.88 -1.62
CA ASN A 67 -0.28 0.69 -1.86
C ASN A 67 0.27 -0.51 -1.07
N LEU A 68 -0.18 -0.70 0.16
CA LEU A 68 0.21 -1.83 1.01
C LEU A 68 -0.34 -3.16 0.46
N ASN A 69 -1.58 -3.19 -0.03
CA ASN A 69 -2.15 -4.38 -0.68
C ASN A 69 -1.41 -4.73 -1.98
N ASP A 70 -0.98 -3.72 -2.75
CA ASP A 70 -0.11 -3.94 -3.91
C ASP A 70 1.23 -4.54 -3.46
N GLY A 71 1.78 -4.08 -2.33
CA GLY A 71 2.97 -4.66 -1.71
C GLY A 71 2.79 -6.12 -1.31
N ILE A 72 1.67 -6.48 -0.69
CA ILE A 72 1.34 -7.88 -0.36
C ILE A 72 1.30 -8.73 -1.63
N SER A 73 0.63 -8.26 -2.68
CA SER A 73 0.53 -8.96 -3.96
C SER A 73 1.89 -9.18 -4.62
N MET A 74 2.78 -8.19 -4.49
CA MET A 74 4.16 -8.28 -4.97
C MET A 74 4.97 -9.33 -4.19
N VAL A 75 4.87 -9.34 -2.86
CA VAL A 75 5.54 -10.32 -2.00
C VAL A 75 5.06 -11.73 -2.30
N GLN A 76 3.76 -11.94 -2.44
CA GLN A 76 3.16 -13.24 -2.80
C GLN A 76 3.61 -13.72 -4.18
N THR A 77 3.74 -12.81 -5.16
CA THR A 77 4.25 -13.15 -6.48
C THR A 77 5.70 -13.63 -6.41
N ALA A 78 6.54 -12.97 -5.63
CA ALA A 78 7.92 -13.37 -5.42
C ALA A 78 8.00 -14.70 -4.66
N GLU A 79 7.21 -14.89 -3.61
CA GLU A 79 7.17 -16.11 -2.82
C GLU A 79 6.77 -17.32 -3.67
N GLY A 80 5.76 -17.18 -4.54
CA GLY A 80 5.35 -18.24 -5.45
C GLY A 80 6.48 -18.68 -6.38
N ALA A 81 7.23 -17.73 -6.92
CA ALA A 81 8.37 -18.02 -7.78
C ALA A 81 9.51 -18.70 -7.03
N ILE A 82 9.81 -18.25 -5.81
CA ILE A 82 10.84 -18.86 -4.95
C ILE A 82 10.42 -20.28 -4.54
N SER A 83 9.14 -20.53 -4.28
CA SER A 83 8.64 -21.88 -3.98
C SER A 83 8.87 -22.83 -5.15
N ALA A 84 8.58 -22.41 -6.38
CA ALA A 84 8.85 -23.21 -7.58
C ALA A 84 10.34 -23.46 -7.78
N ALA A 85 11.19 -22.46 -7.54
CA ALA A 85 12.64 -22.62 -7.59
C ALA A 85 13.15 -23.61 -6.52
N GLN A 86 12.57 -23.59 -5.33
CA GLN A 86 12.90 -24.50 -4.24
C GLN A 86 12.57 -25.96 -4.59
N GLU A 87 11.42 -26.21 -5.23
CA GLU A 87 11.05 -27.55 -5.70
C GLU A 87 12.05 -28.07 -6.73
N MET A 88 12.47 -27.23 -7.67
CA MET A 88 13.49 -27.58 -8.65
C MET A 88 14.86 -27.79 -7.99
N GLY A 89 15.22 -27.00 -6.99
CA GLY A 89 16.42 -27.21 -6.17
C GLY A 89 16.42 -28.57 -5.46
N GLN A 90 15.28 -28.98 -4.90
CA GLN A 90 15.13 -30.32 -4.29
C GLN A 90 15.25 -31.43 -5.32
N ARG A 91 14.76 -31.24 -6.54
CA ARG A 91 14.94 -32.20 -7.64
C ARG A 91 16.42 -32.31 -8.01
N ILE A 92 17.15 -31.20 -8.10
CA ILE A 92 18.60 -31.19 -8.35
C ILE A 92 19.33 -31.96 -7.24
N LEU A 93 18.97 -31.75 -5.97
CA LEU A 93 19.53 -32.46 -4.83
C LEU A 93 19.32 -33.98 -4.95
N THR A 94 18.11 -34.41 -5.34
CA THR A 94 17.80 -35.82 -5.55
C THR A 94 18.63 -36.42 -6.69
N LEU A 95 18.76 -35.72 -7.81
CA LEU A 95 19.59 -36.16 -8.94
C LEU A 95 21.09 -36.20 -8.58
N ALA A 96 21.55 -35.22 -7.80
CA ALA A 96 22.93 -35.18 -7.31
C ALA A 96 23.20 -36.36 -6.37
N THR A 97 22.26 -36.67 -5.49
CA THR A 97 22.39 -37.85 -4.59
C THR A 97 22.43 -39.15 -5.38
N GLN A 98 21.61 -39.26 -6.44
CA GLN A 98 21.64 -40.43 -7.34
C GLN A 98 22.99 -40.51 -8.06
N GLY A 99 23.52 -39.40 -8.62
CA GLY A 99 24.79 -39.39 -9.34
C GLY A 99 26.03 -39.64 -8.47
N ALA A 100 25.95 -39.35 -7.16
CA ALA A 100 27.01 -39.65 -6.19
C ALA A 100 27.15 -41.15 -5.90
N ASN A 101 26.19 -41.99 -6.29
CA ASN A 101 26.28 -43.43 -6.11
C ASN A 101 27.39 -44.00 -6.99
N GLY A 102 28.32 -44.76 -6.36
CA GLY A 102 29.46 -45.39 -7.03
C GLY A 102 29.11 -46.46 -8.07
N THR A 103 27.86 -46.98 -8.06
CA THR A 103 27.40 -48.01 -9.02
C THR A 103 27.00 -47.46 -10.36
N ILE A 104 26.86 -46.12 -10.50
CA ILE A 104 26.41 -45.44 -11.71
C ILE A 104 27.58 -45.19 -12.65
N GLY A 105 27.40 -45.56 -13.94
CA GLY A 105 28.40 -45.37 -14.99
C GLY A 105 28.48 -43.90 -15.46
N LEU A 106 29.48 -43.62 -16.28
CA LEU A 106 29.72 -42.26 -16.80
C LEU A 106 28.59 -41.77 -17.70
N THR A 107 27.97 -42.64 -18.47
CA THR A 107 26.86 -42.29 -19.42
C THR A 107 25.63 -41.86 -18.65
N GLU A 108 25.28 -42.57 -17.61
CA GLU A 108 24.13 -42.26 -16.74
C GLU A 108 24.37 -40.95 -15.99
N ARG A 109 25.59 -40.73 -15.48
CA ARG A 109 25.97 -39.48 -14.83
C ARG A 109 25.87 -38.28 -15.77
N LYS A 110 26.24 -38.44 -17.06
CA LYS A 110 26.01 -37.38 -18.06
C LYS A 110 24.52 -37.06 -18.26
N ALA A 111 23.67 -38.08 -18.29
CA ALA A 111 22.22 -37.90 -18.41
C ALA A 111 21.65 -37.13 -17.19
N LEU A 112 22.04 -37.51 -15.97
CA LEU A 112 21.64 -36.82 -14.74
C LEU A 112 22.11 -35.36 -14.71
N ARG A 113 23.37 -35.10 -15.13
CA ARG A 113 23.88 -33.74 -15.25
C ARG A 113 23.06 -32.90 -16.26
N ASN A 114 22.71 -33.46 -17.40
CA ASN A 114 21.91 -32.76 -18.41
C ASN A 114 20.51 -32.42 -17.85
N GLU A 115 19.88 -33.32 -17.10
CA GLU A 115 18.60 -33.03 -16.44
C GLU A 115 18.77 -31.87 -15.40
N MET A 116 19.80 -31.91 -14.58
CA MET A 116 20.10 -30.83 -13.63
C MET A 116 20.34 -29.48 -14.34
N ARG A 117 21.04 -29.47 -15.48
CA ARG A 117 21.23 -28.25 -16.28
C ARG A 117 19.89 -27.68 -16.78
N GLN A 118 18.97 -28.51 -17.24
CA GLN A 118 17.64 -28.04 -17.66
C GLN A 118 16.84 -27.46 -16.48
N LEU A 119 16.94 -28.05 -15.30
CA LEU A 119 16.28 -27.51 -14.10
C LEU A 119 16.86 -26.14 -13.73
N VAL A 120 18.14 -25.97 -13.85
CA VAL A 120 18.80 -24.68 -13.61
C VAL A 120 18.34 -23.61 -14.60
N ILE A 121 18.28 -23.95 -15.90
CA ILE A 121 17.74 -23.04 -16.93
C ILE A 121 16.27 -22.67 -16.63
N ALA A 122 15.49 -23.62 -16.10
CA ALA A 122 14.12 -23.37 -15.71
C ALA A 122 14.03 -22.41 -14.51
N ILE A 123 14.92 -22.54 -13.53
CA ILE A 123 15.02 -21.60 -12.38
C ILE A 123 15.33 -20.18 -12.87
N ASP A 124 16.30 -20.03 -13.78
CA ASP A 124 16.65 -18.74 -14.38
C ASP A 124 15.45 -18.13 -15.11
N ALA A 125 14.76 -18.94 -15.89
CA ALA A 125 13.57 -18.49 -16.60
C ALA A 125 12.46 -18.03 -15.68
N ILE A 126 12.29 -18.67 -14.51
CA ILE A 126 11.33 -18.21 -13.48
C ILE A 126 11.78 -16.86 -12.93
N GLY A 127 13.06 -16.71 -12.54
CA GLY A 127 13.59 -15.45 -12.05
C GLY A 127 13.39 -14.30 -13.03
N ALA A 128 13.70 -14.51 -14.31
CA ALA A 128 13.56 -13.52 -15.35
C ALA A 128 12.10 -13.14 -15.67
N ARG A 129 11.18 -14.09 -15.56
CA ARG A 129 9.74 -13.90 -15.85
C ARG A 129 8.97 -13.32 -14.67
N THR A 130 9.49 -13.45 -13.44
CA THR A 130 8.82 -12.95 -12.24
C THR A 130 8.92 -11.44 -12.19
N LYS A 131 7.87 -10.77 -12.67
CA LYS A 131 7.76 -9.32 -12.73
C LYS A 131 6.47 -8.87 -12.08
N PHE A 132 6.51 -7.72 -11.42
CA PHE A 132 5.35 -7.03 -10.88
C PHE A 132 5.32 -5.60 -11.42
N SER A 133 4.23 -5.22 -12.07
CA SER A 133 4.07 -3.90 -12.71
C SER A 133 5.23 -3.51 -13.65
N GLY A 134 5.78 -4.50 -14.37
CA GLY A 134 6.92 -4.30 -15.28
C GLY A 134 8.31 -4.36 -14.62
N ASN A 135 8.39 -4.27 -13.30
CA ASN A 135 9.63 -4.39 -12.55
C ASN A 135 9.95 -5.86 -12.27
N SER A 136 11.19 -6.27 -12.57
CA SER A 136 11.65 -7.61 -12.23
C SER A 136 11.90 -7.71 -10.74
N LEU A 137 11.31 -8.75 -10.10
CA LEU A 137 11.48 -8.97 -8.67
C LEU A 137 12.70 -9.85 -8.35
N LEU A 138 12.99 -10.83 -9.19
CA LEU A 138 13.97 -11.88 -8.92
C LEU A 138 15.00 -12.01 -10.05
N SER A 139 15.36 -10.89 -10.69
CA SER A 139 16.32 -10.86 -11.80
C SER A 139 17.67 -10.32 -11.37
N GLN A 140 18.70 -10.77 -12.07
CA GLN A 140 20.11 -10.56 -11.80
C GLN A 140 20.68 -9.18 -12.07
N THR A 141 19.93 -8.25 -12.62
CA THR A 141 20.50 -6.94 -12.95
C THR A 141 20.87 -6.20 -11.67
N ALA A 142 22.13 -5.81 -11.56
CA ALA A 142 22.71 -5.05 -10.42
C ALA A 142 21.94 -3.75 -10.09
N ALA A 143 21.02 -3.32 -10.94
CA ALA A 143 20.07 -2.25 -10.69
C ALA A 143 18.91 -2.65 -9.75
N GLY A 144 18.73 -3.94 -9.45
CA GLY A 144 17.64 -4.47 -8.61
C GLY A 144 17.94 -4.47 -7.11
N THR A 145 19.03 -3.88 -6.65
CA THR A 145 19.33 -3.70 -5.22
C THR A 145 18.60 -2.51 -4.60
N THR A 146 17.66 -1.90 -5.32
CA THR A 146 16.90 -0.78 -4.77
C THR A 146 15.84 -1.33 -3.82
N ALA A 147 15.91 -0.92 -2.56
CA ALA A 147 14.85 -1.19 -1.61
C ALA A 147 13.50 -0.67 -2.18
N ILE A 148 12.49 -1.52 -2.20
CA ILE A 148 11.16 -1.12 -2.64
C ILE A 148 10.47 -0.46 -1.45
N THR A 149 10.14 0.83 -1.61
CA THR A 149 9.47 1.61 -0.57
C THR A 149 7.98 1.71 -0.87
N LEU A 150 7.17 1.27 0.08
CA LEU A 150 5.72 1.40 0.04
C LEU A 150 5.32 2.63 0.86
N GLN A 151 4.71 3.62 0.22
CA GLN A 151 4.21 4.82 0.90
C GLN A 151 2.92 4.50 1.63
N VAL A 152 2.86 4.77 2.94
CA VAL A 152 1.74 4.46 3.83
C VAL A 152 0.79 5.65 3.96
N THR A 153 1.33 6.85 4.25
CA THR A 153 0.54 8.08 4.38
C THR A 153 1.15 9.24 3.58
N ASN A 154 0.56 10.44 3.69
CA ASN A 154 1.10 11.64 3.05
C ASN A 154 2.27 12.27 3.82
N GLN A 155 2.67 11.71 4.95
CA GLN A 155 3.80 12.21 5.70
C GLN A 155 5.12 11.72 5.08
N SER A 156 6.07 12.62 4.97
CA SER A 156 7.42 12.29 4.50
C SER A 156 8.09 11.33 5.48
N GLY A 157 8.55 10.19 4.97
CA GLY A 157 9.20 9.15 5.79
C GLY A 157 8.26 8.08 6.34
N ASP A 158 6.94 8.20 6.18
CA ASP A 158 5.99 7.15 6.56
C ASP A 158 5.91 6.10 5.45
N THR A 159 6.94 5.27 5.38
CA THR A 159 7.13 4.25 4.36
C THR A 159 7.52 2.92 4.98
N ILE A 160 7.07 1.83 4.40
CA ILE A 160 7.65 0.50 4.61
C ILE A 160 8.67 0.25 3.50
N SER A 161 9.93 0.08 3.87
CA SER A 161 10.95 -0.33 2.92
C SER A 161 11.20 -1.83 3.01
N LEU A 162 10.92 -2.51 1.90
CA LEU A 162 11.36 -3.88 1.72
C LEU A 162 12.84 -3.83 1.33
N ALA A 163 13.69 -4.36 2.20
CA ALA A 163 15.13 -4.33 1.96
C ALA A 163 15.48 -4.99 0.62
N ALA A 164 16.53 -4.51 -0.02
CA ALA A 164 17.03 -5.07 -1.27
C ALA A 164 17.32 -6.59 -1.17
N GLY A 165 17.68 -7.08 0.01
CA GLY A 165 17.86 -8.51 0.28
C GLY A 165 16.57 -9.35 0.31
N ALA A 166 15.38 -8.72 0.32
CA ALA A 166 14.11 -9.46 0.30
C ALA A 166 13.78 -10.02 -1.10
N PHE A 167 14.25 -9.33 -2.14
CA PHE A 167 14.04 -9.72 -3.55
C PHE A 167 15.38 -10.08 -4.18
N ARG A 168 16.02 -11.11 -3.62
CA ARG A 168 17.29 -11.58 -4.15
C ARG A 168 17.10 -12.33 -5.46
N ASN A 169 18.13 -12.27 -6.26
CA ASN A 169 18.22 -13.06 -7.47
C ASN A 169 18.22 -14.56 -7.15
N ILE A 170 17.24 -15.26 -7.68
CA ILE A 170 17.17 -16.72 -7.65
C ILE A 170 17.79 -17.35 -8.89
N GLY A 171 17.98 -16.56 -9.93
CA GLY A 171 18.56 -16.99 -11.19
C GLY A 171 20.06 -17.13 -11.09
N VAL A 172 20.59 -17.93 -11.95
CA VAL A 172 21.93 -18.47 -11.89
C VAL A 172 22.82 -17.88 -13.00
N GLY A 173 22.55 -16.66 -13.43
CA GLY A 173 23.33 -15.99 -14.46
C GLY A 173 23.23 -16.64 -15.84
N THR A 174 23.23 -15.81 -16.87
CA THR A 174 23.16 -16.27 -18.25
C THR A 174 24.22 -17.33 -18.52
N LEU A 175 23.74 -18.51 -18.92
CA LEU A 175 24.56 -19.43 -19.67
C LEU A 175 24.82 -18.75 -21.01
N ASP A 176 25.85 -17.93 -21.07
CA ASP A 176 26.32 -17.42 -22.35
C ASP A 176 26.86 -18.61 -23.15
N ASP A 177 26.06 -19.10 -24.11
CA ASP A 177 26.38 -20.24 -24.99
C ASP A 177 27.39 -19.82 -26.07
N ALA A 178 28.08 -18.73 -25.86
CA ALA A 178 29.10 -18.24 -26.75
C ALA A 178 30.48 -18.75 -26.32
N ALA A 179 30.84 -19.90 -26.83
CA ALA A 179 32.14 -20.51 -26.78
C ALA A 179 32.32 -21.62 -25.74
N ALA A 180 32.20 -22.84 -26.22
CA ALA A 180 32.63 -24.06 -25.53
C ALA A 180 34.16 -24.12 -25.24
N GLY A 181 34.81 -22.97 -25.09
CA GLY A 181 36.24 -22.83 -24.90
C GLY A 181 36.69 -21.88 -23.80
N ASP A 182 35.79 -21.01 -23.25
CA ASP A 182 36.21 -19.94 -22.34
C ASP A 182 35.38 -19.84 -21.05
N ILE A 183 34.94 -20.97 -20.50
CA ILE A 183 34.20 -21.01 -19.22
C ILE A 183 35.14 -20.76 -18.01
N LEU A 184 36.40 -20.55 -18.25
CA LEU A 184 37.41 -20.34 -17.19
C LEU A 184 37.85 -18.88 -17.02
N ALA A 185 37.42 -17.94 -17.84
CA ALA A 185 37.94 -16.57 -17.83
C ALA A 185 37.02 -15.50 -17.24
N ASP A 186 35.73 -15.75 -17.05
CA ASP A 186 34.87 -14.73 -16.49
C ASP A 186 34.47 -14.99 -15.04
N ASN A 187 35.47 -14.82 -14.17
CA ASN A 187 35.31 -14.71 -12.74
C ASN A 187 34.75 -13.31 -12.36
N GLN A 188 33.73 -12.82 -13.07
CA GLN A 188 33.16 -11.48 -12.83
C GLN A 188 32.30 -11.37 -11.58
N PHE A 189 32.17 -12.39 -10.77
CA PHE A 189 31.51 -12.30 -9.45
C PHE A 189 32.46 -12.12 -8.27
N GLY A 190 33.72 -11.89 -8.53
CA GLY A 190 34.75 -11.74 -7.49
C GLY A 190 35.50 -10.42 -7.45
N ASP A 191 35.37 -9.53 -8.42
CA ASP A 191 36.21 -8.34 -8.49
C ASP A 191 35.48 -7.01 -8.51
N ALA A 192 34.72 -6.72 -7.45
CA ALA A 192 34.37 -5.35 -7.08
C ALA A 192 35.49 -4.72 -6.21
N ALA A 193 36.74 -5.08 -6.43
CA ALA A 193 37.91 -4.48 -5.77
C ALA A 193 38.60 -3.47 -6.67
N SER A 194 37.87 -2.61 -7.38
CA SER A 194 38.48 -1.42 -7.98
C SER A 194 37.46 -0.36 -8.29
N ALA A 195 37.08 0.39 -7.29
CA ALA A 195 36.85 1.84 -7.25
C ALA A 195 36.05 2.21 -5.99
N GLY A 196 36.74 2.59 -4.92
CA GLY A 196 36.37 3.62 -3.92
C GLY A 196 34.90 3.78 -3.51
N GLY A 197 34.16 2.71 -3.22
CA GLY A 197 32.83 2.78 -2.65
C GLY A 197 32.70 1.67 -1.61
N ALA A 198 32.20 2.01 -0.42
CA ALA A 198 32.07 1.11 0.73
C ALA A 198 31.59 -0.28 0.30
N ALA A 199 32.41 -1.29 0.55
CA ALA A 199 32.07 -2.68 0.34
C ALA A 199 30.82 -3.00 1.16
N ILE A 200 29.66 -3.06 0.49
CA ILE A 200 28.54 -3.85 0.99
C ILE A 200 29.08 -5.27 0.93
N ALA A 201 29.30 -5.88 2.10
CA ALA A 201 29.75 -7.24 2.21
C ALA A 201 29.00 -8.09 1.18
N ALA A 202 29.74 -8.72 0.26
CA ALA A 202 29.17 -9.64 -0.72
C ALA A 202 28.41 -10.68 0.10
N ASP A 203 27.08 -10.58 0.03
CA ASP A 203 26.22 -11.35 0.88
C ASP A 203 26.36 -12.81 0.45
N ALA A 204 26.69 -13.66 1.40
CA ALA A 204 27.05 -15.08 1.20
C ALA A 204 26.04 -15.87 0.34
N ASP A 205 24.83 -15.36 0.18
CA ASP A 205 23.70 -16.03 -0.45
C ASP A 205 23.64 -15.90 -1.98
N THR A 206 24.08 -14.77 -2.59
CA THR A 206 24.20 -14.67 -4.07
C THR A 206 25.33 -15.56 -4.59
N ALA A 207 26.33 -15.85 -3.74
CA ALA A 207 27.38 -16.81 -4.04
C ALA A 207 26.84 -18.25 -4.15
N GLN A 208 25.73 -18.59 -3.51
CA GLN A 208 25.21 -19.96 -3.45
C GLN A 208 24.61 -20.43 -4.79
N ALA A 209 23.84 -19.57 -5.46
CA ALA A 209 23.24 -19.91 -6.75
C ALA A 209 24.32 -20.05 -7.84
N SER A 210 25.27 -19.12 -7.91
CA SER A 210 26.42 -19.20 -8.83
C SER A 210 27.30 -20.40 -8.55
N THR A 211 27.46 -20.79 -7.27
CA THR A 211 28.22 -21.98 -6.87
C THR A 211 27.57 -23.26 -7.37
N LEU A 212 26.25 -23.37 -7.32
CA LEU A 212 25.51 -24.54 -7.79
C LEU A 212 25.72 -24.76 -9.29
N ILE A 213 25.63 -23.73 -10.11
CA ILE A 213 25.88 -23.83 -11.57
C ILE A 213 27.31 -24.11 -11.87
N ASN A 214 28.24 -23.39 -11.27
CA ASN A 214 29.63 -23.61 -11.54
C ASN A 214 29.99 -25.09 -11.26
N LYS A 215 29.44 -25.68 -10.21
CA LYS A 215 29.68 -27.10 -9.93
C LYS A 215 29.02 -28.05 -10.90
N ILE A 216 27.86 -27.70 -11.46
CA ILE A 216 27.19 -28.51 -12.48
C ILE A 216 27.89 -28.39 -13.86
N ASN A 217 28.46 -27.22 -14.17
CA ASN A 217 29.01 -26.90 -15.48
C ASN A 217 30.55 -27.15 -15.60
N THR A 218 31.31 -26.96 -14.53
CA THR A 218 32.81 -26.97 -14.57
C THR A 218 33.44 -28.35 -14.68
N HIS A 219 32.68 -29.43 -14.49
CA HIS A 219 33.25 -30.76 -14.65
C HIS A 219 33.23 -31.18 -16.13
N ALA A 220 34.41 -31.29 -16.73
CA ALA A 220 34.57 -31.86 -18.06
C ALA A 220 33.92 -33.25 -18.12
N ASP A 221 33.46 -33.65 -19.27
CA ASP A 221 32.77 -34.93 -19.48
C ASP A 221 33.59 -36.16 -19.01
N ALA A 222 34.92 -36.03 -18.95
CA ALA A 222 35.82 -37.07 -18.47
C ALA A 222 35.93 -37.17 -16.94
N ASP A 223 35.60 -36.09 -16.21
CA ASP A 223 35.80 -35.97 -14.76
C ASP A 223 34.51 -36.09 -13.92
N LEU A 224 33.43 -36.62 -14.52
CA LEU A 224 32.15 -36.83 -13.82
C LEU A 224 32.27 -38.05 -12.88
N VAL A 225 32.96 -37.83 -11.77
CA VAL A 225 33.12 -38.82 -10.71
C VAL A 225 32.07 -38.63 -9.61
N ALA A 226 31.87 -39.60 -8.73
CA ALA A 226 30.95 -39.51 -7.60
C ALA A 226 31.19 -38.26 -6.73
N ALA A 227 32.45 -37.88 -6.54
CA ALA A 227 32.86 -36.71 -5.76
C ALA A 227 32.35 -35.38 -6.36
N SER A 228 32.20 -35.27 -7.70
CA SER A 228 31.62 -34.12 -8.36
C SER A 228 30.13 -33.94 -7.97
N PHE A 229 29.40 -35.04 -7.92
CA PHE A 229 27.99 -35.02 -7.52
C PHE A 229 27.79 -34.74 -6.03
N THR A 230 28.73 -35.19 -5.16
CA THR A 230 28.71 -34.79 -3.74
C THR A 230 28.90 -33.28 -3.58
N ALA A 231 29.76 -32.67 -4.40
CA ALA A 231 29.95 -31.22 -4.39
C ALA A 231 28.71 -30.48 -4.89
N ILE A 232 27.97 -31.00 -5.91
CA ILE A 232 26.69 -30.46 -6.36
C ILE A 232 25.62 -30.64 -5.27
N GLN A 233 25.59 -31.77 -4.58
CA GLN A 233 24.68 -32.03 -3.47
C GLN A 233 24.81 -30.98 -2.36
N SER A 234 26.04 -30.67 -1.92
CA SER A 234 26.28 -29.61 -0.94
C SER A 234 25.77 -28.26 -1.44
N ALA A 235 26.15 -27.88 -2.66
CA ALA A 235 25.70 -26.62 -3.24
C ALA A 235 24.17 -26.52 -3.41
N ALA A 236 23.51 -27.63 -3.75
CA ALA A 236 22.05 -27.67 -3.83
C ALA A 236 21.39 -27.51 -2.46
N THR A 237 21.98 -28.10 -1.40
CA THR A 237 21.49 -27.93 -0.02
C THR A 237 21.63 -26.48 0.42
N ASP A 238 22.77 -25.85 0.15
CA ASP A 238 23.01 -24.44 0.47
C ASP A 238 22.04 -23.53 -0.28
N TYR A 239 21.79 -23.80 -1.56
CA TYR A 239 20.81 -23.08 -2.37
C TYR A 239 19.39 -23.19 -1.81
N ILE A 240 18.93 -24.39 -1.45
CA ILE A 240 17.61 -24.61 -0.83
C ILE A 240 17.51 -23.86 0.50
N THR A 241 18.58 -23.84 1.30
CA THR A 241 18.62 -23.12 2.57
C THR A 241 18.51 -21.61 2.35
N ALA A 242 19.21 -21.07 1.35
CA ALA A 242 19.14 -19.67 0.97
C ALA A 242 17.71 -19.27 0.54
N LEU A 243 17.07 -20.08 -0.31
CA LEU A 243 15.68 -19.86 -0.72
C LEU A 243 14.70 -19.92 0.48
N SER A 244 14.93 -20.83 1.43
CA SER A 244 14.12 -20.94 2.64
C SER A 244 14.26 -19.70 3.51
N THR A 245 15.46 -19.17 3.67
CA THR A 245 15.73 -17.91 4.39
C THR A 245 15.04 -16.74 3.73
N GLN A 246 15.12 -16.65 2.40
CA GLN A 246 14.45 -15.60 1.63
C GLN A 246 12.94 -15.67 1.77
N ARG A 247 12.33 -16.86 1.71
CA ARG A 247 10.89 -17.04 1.96
C ARG A 247 10.50 -16.62 3.38
N SER A 248 11.30 -16.96 4.37
CA SER A 248 11.06 -16.53 5.76
C SER A 248 11.08 -15.01 5.89
N LEU A 249 12.01 -14.34 5.21
CA LEU A 249 12.09 -12.89 5.18
C LEU A 249 10.86 -12.25 4.49
N LEU A 250 10.44 -12.80 3.34
CA LEU A 250 9.23 -12.35 2.66
C LEU A 250 7.99 -12.53 3.52
N GLY A 251 7.87 -13.66 4.23
CA GLY A 251 6.78 -13.89 5.18
C GLY A 251 6.78 -12.89 6.35
N ALA A 252 7.96 -12.50 6.85
CA ALA A 252 8.08 -11.46 7.86
C ALA A 252 7.62 -10.09 7.34
N TYR A 253 7.98 -9.73 6.10
CA TYR A 253 7.49 -8.50 5.48
C TYR A 253 5.98 -8.53 5.22
N GLN A 254 5.43 -9.66 4.78
CA GLN A 254 3.98 -9.80 4.62
C GLN A 254 3.25 -9.55 5.93
N ASN A 255 3.67 -10.17 7.02
CA ASN A 255 3.11 -9.92 8.35
C ASN A 255 3.23 -8.45 8.76
N GLN A 256 4.39 -7.82 8.53
CA GLN A 256 4.58 -6.40 8.82
C GLN A 256 3.61 -5.52 8.04
N ILE A 257 3.42 -5.79 6.74
CA ILE A 257 2.48 -5.04 5.89
C ILE A 257 1.05 -5.26 6.38
N GLU A 258 0.63 -6.47 6.70
CA GLU A 258 -0.72 -6.80 7.20
C GLU A 258 -1.02 -6.06 8.51
N PHE A 259 -0.09 -6.04 9.47
CA PHE A 259 -0.23 -5.26 10.70
C PHE A 259 -0.33 -3.76 10.41
N THR A 260 0.44 -3.26 9.45
CA THR A 260 0.37 -1.85 9.06
C THR A 260 -0.96 -1.52 8.39
N VAL A 261 -1.48 -2.39 7.51
CA VAL A 261 -2.82 -2.25 6.90
C VAL A 261 -3.90 -2.16 7.98
N SER A 262 -3.84 -3.04 8.98
CA SER A 262 -4.78 -3.01 10.10
C SER A 262 -4.70 -1.69 10.88
N ASN A 263 -3.49 -1.23 11.21
CA ASN A 263 -3.27 0.02 11.93
C ASN A 263 -3.77 1.26 11.13
N VAL A 264 -3.44 1.32 9.83
CA VAL A 264 -3.87 2.44 8.96
C VAL A 264 -5.38 2.42 8.74
N THR A 265 -6.00 1.24 8.70
CA THR A 265 -7.47 1.10 8.61
C THR A 265 -8.13 1.66 9.87
N GLU A 266 -7.61 1.34 11.05
CA GLU A 266 -8.09 1.88 12.32
C GLU A 266 -7.86 3.39 12.40
N LEU A 267 -6.70 3.87 11.97
CA LEU A 267 -6.41 5.30 11.86
C LEU A 267 -7.43 6.01 10.95
N SER A 268 -7.73 5.47 9.77
CA SER A 268 -8.72 6.01 8.84
C SER A 268 -10.12 6.07 9.45
N SER A 269 -10.50 5.04 10.23
CA SER A 269 -11.77 4.99 10.97
C SER A 269 -11.83 6.07 12.04
N ASN A 270 -10.78 6.21 12.86
CA ASN A 270 -10.71 7.21 13.92
C ASN A 270 -10.72 8.64 13.37
N LEU A 271 -10.00 8.89 12.27
CA LEU A 271 -10.03 10.18 11.56
C LEU A 271 -11.42 10.48 10.99
N SER A 272 -12.12 9.46 10.46
CA SER A 272 -13.49 9.60 9.97
C SER A 272 -14.48 9.94 11.10
N ALA A 273 -14.34 9.30 12.26
CA ALA A 273 -15.13 9.62 13.45
C ALA A 273 -14.82 11.03 13.96
N ALA A 274 -13.55 11.44 13.97
CA ALA A 274 -13.16 12.80 14.34
C ALA A 274 -13.75 13.85 13.38
N ARG A 275 -13.73 13.57 12.06
CA ARG A 275 -14.34 14.45 11.06
C ARG A 275 -15.85 14.54 11.26
N SER A 276 -16.53 13.42 11.50
CA SER A 276 -17.96 13.37 11.78
C SER A 276 -18.32 14.25 12.99
N ASN A 277 -17.58 14.16 14.07
CA ASN A 277 -17.78 14.99 15.27
C ASN A 277 -17.65 16.50 15.00
N VAL A 278 -16.82 16.89 14.03
CA VAL A 278 -16.61 18.30 13.66
C VAL A 278 -17.66 18.77 12.68
N GLN A 279 -17.97 17.98 11.65
CA GLN A 279 -18.68 18.43 10.48
C GLN A 279 -20.14 17.97 10.41
N ASP A 280 -20.49 16.79 10.94
CA ASP A 280 -21.81 16.22 10.79
C ASP A 280 -22.84 16.91 11.70
N THR A 281 -24.10 16.93 11.24
CA THR A 281 -25.19 17.52 11.99
C THR A 281 -25.92 16.48 12.85
N ASP A 282 -26.35 16.90 14.04
CA ASP A 282 -27.31 16.13 14.83
C ASP A 282 -28.72 16.40 14.28
N TYR A 283 -29.28 15.43 13.59
CA TYR A 283 -30.60 15.50 12.98
C TYR A 283 -31.71 15.78 14.00
N ALA A 284 -31.61 15.27 15.23
CA ALA A 284 -32.64 15.49 16.25
C ALA A 284 -32.67 16.97 16.68
N SER A 285 -31.51 17.55 16.93
CA SER A 285 -31.36 18.96 17.28
C SER A 285 -31.77 19.88 16.14
N GLU A 286 -31.39 19.55 14.91
CA GLU A 286 -31.68 20.40 13.75
C GLU A 286 -33.16 20.34 13.33
N THR A 287 -33.84 19.18 13.45
CA THR A 287 -35.28 19.06 13.22
C THR A 287 -36.09 19.85 14.28
N ALA A 288 -35.63 19.83 15.55
CA ALA A 288 -36.23 20.68 16.59
C ALA A 288 -36.05 22.17 16.25
N SER A 289 -34.87 22.56 15.76
CA SER A 289 -34.60 23.95 15.33
C SER A 289 -35.45 24.35 14.12
N LEU A 290 -35.63 23.47 13.13
CA LEU A 290 -36.49 23.67 12.00
C LEU A 290 -37.96 23.88 12.43
N THR A 291 -38.48 22.99 13.27
CA THR A 291 -39.84 23.07 13.82
C THR A 291 -40.08 24.38 14.57
N LYS A 292 -39.10 24.75 15.44
CA LYS A 292 -39.13 26.06 16.14
C LYS A 292 -39.15 27.23 15.15
N GLY A 293 -38.34 27.16 14.09
CA GLY A 293 -38.31 28.18 13.02
C GLY A 293 -39.67 28.31 12.33
N GLN A 294 -40.33 27.19 12.00
CA GLN A 294 -41.68 27.17 11.41
C GLN A 294 -42.72 27.79 12.33
N ILE A 295 -42.73 27.46 13.63
CA ILE A 295 -43.64 28.03 14.60
C ILE A 295 -43.39 29.54 14.75
N LEU A 296 -42.11 29.96 14.81
CA LEU A 296 -41.75 31.36 14.91
C LEU A 296 -42.19 32.15 13.65
N GLN A 297 -42.05 31.56 12.48
CA GLN A 297 -42.54 32.17 11.21
C GLN A 297 -44.04 32.38 11.24
N GLN A 298 -44.83 31.37 11.65
CA GLN A 298 -46.28 31.47 11.76
C GLN A 298 -46.68 32.53 12.82
N ALA A 299 -46.02 32.54 13.98
CA ALA A 299 -46.27 33.53 15.01
C ALA A 299 -45.91 34.97 14.53
N ALA A 300 -44.75 35.11 13.85
CA ALA A 300 -44.32 36.42 13.32
C ALA A 300 -45.29 36.97 12.25
N THR A 301 -45.79 36.10 11.36
CA THR A 301 -46.83 36.54 10.38
C THR A 301 -48.12 36.96 11.04
N ALA A 302 -48.61 36.23 12.07
CA ALA A 302 -49.79 36.62 12.83
C ALA A 302 -49.57 37.95 13.58
N MET A 303 -48.42 38.15 14.20
CA MET A 303 -48.06 39.41 14.88
C MET A 303 -47.94 40.57 13.88
N LEU A 304 -47.39 40.31 12.69
CA LEU A 304 -47.32 41.33 11.64
C LEU A 304 -48.70 41.77 11.17
N ALA A 305 -49.63 40.81 10.98
CA ALA A 305 -51.03 41.11 10.65
C ALA A 305 -51.68 41.95 11.75
N GLN A 306 -51.49 41.57 13.02
CA GLN A 306 -52.01 42.30 14.19
C GLN A 306 -51.42 43.74 14.30
N ALA A 307 -50.08 43.85 14.11
CA ALA A 307 -49.42 45.14 14.14
C ALA A 307 -49.86 46.08 13.03
N ASN A 308 -50.21 45.56 11.84
CA ASN A 308 -50.72 46.36 10.72
C ASN A 308 -52.17 46.82 10.95
N GLN A 309 -52.96 46.20 11.83
CA GLN A 309 -54.31 46.63 12.21
C GLN A 309 -54.31 47.71 13.28
N MET A 310 -53.29 47.84 14.12
CA MET A 310 -53.18 48.78 15.23
C MET A 310 -53.41 50.26 14.79
N PRO A 311 -52.81 50.76 13.69
CA PRO A 311 -53.10 52.16 13.23
C PRO A 311 -54.51 52.40 12.91
N ASN A 312 -55.24 51.43 12.34
CA ASN A 312 -56.64 51.55 11.99
C ASN A 312 -57.59 51.70 13.20
N VAL A 313 -57.25 50.98 14.28
CA VAL A 313 -57.95 51.07 15.56
C VAL A 313 -57.77 52.47 16.19
N ILE A 314 -56.57 53.02 16.11
CA ILE A 314 -56.31 54.39 16.59
C ILE A 314 -57.02 55.42 15.77
N LEU A 315 -57.10 55.24 14.44
CA LEU A 315 -57.82 56.13 13.55
C LEU A 315 -59.37 56.12 13.79
N SER A 316 -59.92 54.95 14.18
CA SER A 316 -61.31 54.77 14.54
C SER A 316 -61.74 55.44 15.88
N LEU A 317 -60.73 55.59 16.79
CA LEU A 317 -60.92 56.27 18.08
C LEU A 317 -60.80 57.81 18.00
N LEU A 318 -60.21 58.29 16.90
CA LEU A 318 -60.06 59.71 16.61
C LEU A 318 -61.24 60.31 15.76
N LYS A 319 -62.09 59.42 15.35
CA LYS A 319 -63.32 59.80 14.65
C LYS A 319 -64.52 59.86 15.63
#